data_e6df28ad826ca2ea3bfceff1d9bbb86d
#
_entry.id   e6df28ad826ca2ea3bfceff1d9bbb86d
#
_cell.length_a   1.000
_cell.length_b   1.000
_cell.length_c   1.000
_cell.angle_alpha   90.00
_cell.angle_beta   90.00
_cell.angle_gamma   90.00
#
_symmetry.space_group_name_H-M   'P 1'
#
loop_
_entity.id
_entity.type
_entity.pdbx_description
1 polymer ?
#
loop_
_entity_poly.entity_id
_entity_poly.type
_entity_poly.pdbx_seq_one_letter_code
_entity_poly.pdbx_strand_id
1 'polypeptide(L)'
;MNENIWPLILLGGGLLAFLLVVSFLSKNYSLNNFKSKTVGDGQHGTARWATPREISKTYRTVPFRPRRWRKGEDLPTEQGLVLGSVGGRNHKSEGGFLLKTSRKLLEKLRRPVEGKRKTKKKSKALSKVKKMIEEQRDIRALVDSDDVHCLMIGASGVGKTEFFLYPNLEYASASGMSYLALDTKGDLARNYGAIASRYYGYKVSVIDLRNPTRSDGFNFLTLMNHYMDIARADPSNLAARAKAEKYAKILAKTIINPDGDASQYGDNAFFYDSAEGLLTAIVLLLAEFAPPKDGEPEKRHIVSAFKLVQDLLAVPKSRGK
;
A
#
# COMPACT_ATOMS: atom_id res chain seq x y z
N MET A 1 -31.64 45.25 -57.87
CA MET A 1 -31.22 44.47 -56.67
C MET A 1 -29.94 43.72 -57.05
N ASN A 2 -28.82 44.31 -56.84
CA ASN A 2 -27.50 43.65 -56.93
C ASN A 2 -26.76 44.03 -55.64
N GLU A 3 -27.13 43.41 -54.57
CA GLU A 3 -26.35 43.52 -53.36
C GLU A 3 -25.10 42.69 -53.57
N ASN A 4 -23.94 43.30 -53.36
CA ASN A 4 -22.66 42.68 -53.49
C ASN A 4 -22.53 41.53 -52.49
N ILE A 5 -22.73 40.29 -52.90
CA ILE A 5 -22.62 39.07 -52.11
C ILE A 5 -21.13 38.79 -51.78
N TRP A 6 -20.19 39.42 -52.47
CA TRP A 6 -18.76 39.24 -52.28
C TRP A 6 -18.24 39.43 -50.84
N PRO A 7 -18.67 40.45 -50.05
CA PRO A 7 -18.24 40.59 -48.69
C PRO A 7 -18.67 39.44 -47.79
N LEU A 8 -19.88 38.88 -48.02
CA LEU A 8 -20.39 37.73 -47.25
C LEU A 8 -19.63 36.45 -47.58
N ILE A 9 -19.25 36.24 -48.84
CA ILE A 9 -18.43 35.08 -49.24
C ILE A 9 -17.02 35.19 -48.68
N LEU A 10 -16.41 36.37 -48.67
CA LEU A 10 -15.11 36.62 -48.03
C LEU A 10 -15.14 36.41 -46.53
N LEU A 11 -16.19 36.86 -45.84
CA LEU A 11 -16.36 36.70 -44.41
C LEU A 11 -16.58 35.22 -44.03
N GLY A 12 -17.42 34.51 -44.79
CA GLY A 12 -17.67 33.07 -44.61
C GLY A 12 -16.43 32.23 -44.93
N GLY A 13 -15.71 32.52 -45.98
CA GLY A 13 -14.45 31.87 -46.34
C GLY A 13 -13.35 32.11 -45.30
N GLY A 14 -13.24 33.33 -44.80
CA GLY A 14 -12.32 33.68 -43.70
C GLY A 14 -12.61 32.94 -42.39
N LEU A 15 -13.88 32.85 -42.05
CA LEU A 15 -14.32 32.09 -40.84
C LEU A 15 -14.00 30.61 -41.00
N LEU A 16 -14.26 30.05 -42.16
CA LEU A 16 -14.00 28.63 -42.43
C LEU A 16 -12.50 28.32 -42.42
N ALA A 17 -11.68 29.20 -43.02
CA ALA A 17 -10.22 29.11 -42.96
C ALA A 17 -9.70 29.21 -41.50
N PHE A 18 -10.25 30.12 -40.70
CA PHE A 18 -9.91 30.27 -39.29
C PHE A 18 -10.25 29.00 -38.46
N LEU A 19 -11.45 28.41 -38.67
CA LEU A 19 -11.86 27.17 -38.02
C LEU A 19 -10.97 25.98 -38.42
N LEU A 20 -10.52 25.91 -39.69
CA LEU A 20 -9.59 24.87 -40.14
C LEU A 20 -8.21 25.04 -39.50
N VAL A 21 -7.72 26.29 -39.37
CA VAL A 21 -6.44 26.57 -38.69
C VAL A 21 -6.53 26.24 -37.22
N VAL A 22 -7.61 26.61 -36.52
CA VAL A 22 -7.82 26.27 -35.13
C VAL A 22 -7.93 24.76 -34.94
N SER A 23 -8.65 24.05 -35.82
CA SER A 23 -8.75 22.59 -35.80
C SER A 23 -7.40 21.91 -36.05
N PHE A 24 -6.57 22.43 -36.95
CA PHE A 24 -5.23 21.92 -37.20
C PHE A 24 -4.29 22.16 -36.02
N LEU A 25 -4.34 23.34 -35.42
CA LEU A 25 -3.57 23.67 -34.23
C LEU A 25 -4.01 22.85 -33.01
N SER A 26 -5.31 22.66 -32.82
CA SER A 26 -5.83 21.85 -31.69
C SER A 26 -5.45 20.39 -31.78
N LYS A 27 -5.36 19.81 -32.99
CA LYS A 27 -4.82 18.46 -33.21
C LYS A 27 -3.36 18.32 -32.83
N ASN A 28 -2.57 19.38 -33.00
CA ASN A 28 -1.15 19.39 -32.66
C ASN A 28 -0.89 19.68 -31.17
N TYR A 29 -1.87 20.23 -30.44
CA TYR A 29 -1.82 20.47 -29.00
C TYR A 29 -2.58 19.43 -28.19
N SER A 30 -2.76 18.22 -28.69
CA SER A 30 -3.29 17.12 -27.92
C SER A 30 -2.32 16.79 -26.77
N LEU A 31 -2.80 16.88 -25.53
CA LEU A 31 -2.07 16.51 -24.30
C LEU A 31 -1.60 15.04 -24.32
N ASN A 32 -2.04 14.24 -25.28
CA ASN A 32 -1.61 12.86 -25.49
C ASN A 32 -0.30 12.72 -26.27
N ASN A 33 0.27 13.82 -26.79
CA ASN A 33 1.53 13.81 -27.53
C ASN A 33 2.72 14.21 -26.63
N PHE A 34 2.78 13.70 -25.40
CA PHE A 34 4.03 13.73 -24.63
C PHE A 34 5.06 12.81 -25.29
N LYS A 35 5.80 13.33 -26.27
CA LYS A 35 7.03 12.68 -26.71
C LYS A 35 8.03 12.81 -25.58
N SER A 36 8.50 11.70 -25.05
CA SER A 36 9.61 11.68 -24.12
C SER A 36 10.81 12.39 -24.74
N LYS A 37 11.13 13.57 -24.27
CA LYS A 37 12.35 14.27 -24.67
C LYS A 37 13.46 13.80 -23.73
N THR A 38 14.55 13.30 -24.30
CA THR A 38 15.75 12.99 -23.51
C THR A 38 16.23 14.29 -22.89
N VAL A 39 16.19 14.41 -21.58
CA VAL A 39 16.65 15.59 -20.86
C VAL A 39 18.05 15.30 -20.35
N GLY A 40 19.04 16.04 -20.88
CA GLY A 40 20.45 16.02 -20.49
C GLY A 40 21.33 14.97 -21.19
N ASP A 41 22.63 15.12 -21.04
CA ASP A 41 23.69 14.30 -21.67
C ASP A 41 23.92 12.95 -20.96
N GLY A 42 22.96 12.45 -20.20
CA GLY A 42 23.09 11.17 -19.48
C GLY A 42 23.92 11.20 -18.20
N GLN A 43 24.36 12.36 -17.74
CA GLN A 43 25.14 12.48 -16.47
C GLN A 43 24.39 11.99 -15.24
N HIS A 44 23.06 12.06 -15.25
CA HIS A 44 22.18 11.61 -14.16
C HIS A 44 21.27 10.44 -14.56
N GLY A 45 21.59 9.77 -15.69
CA GLY A 45 20.74 8.74 -16.28
C GLY A 45 19.63 9.31 -17.16
N THR A 46 19.07 8.47 -18.02
CA THR A 46 17.94 8.80 -18.88
C THR A 46 16.71 8.03 -18.41
N ALA A 47 15.68 8.75 -17.94
CA ALA A 47 14.40 8.13 -17.62
C ALA A 47 13.52 8.05 -18.88
N ARG A 48 12.93 6.88 -19.14
CA ARG A 48 11.96 6.65 -20.21
C ARG A 48 10.87 5.68 -19.75
N TRP A 49 9.79 5.65 -20.47
CA TRP A 49 8.77 4.63 -20.25
C TRP A 49 9.30 3.24 -20.60
N ALA A 50 9.00 2.27 -19.74
CA ALA A 50 9.35 0.87 -19.98
C ALA A 50 8.60 0.33 -21.20
N THR A 51 9.30 -0.45 -22.03
CA THR A 51 8.69 -1.13 -23.16
C THR A 51 7.86 -2.33 -22.69
N PRO A 52 6.86 -2.80 -23.45
CA PRO A 52 6.09 -3.99 -23.11
C PRO A 52 6.96 -5.26 -22.87
N ARG A 53 8.09 -5.35 -23.58
CA ARG A 53 9.05 -6.47 -23.39
C ARG A 53 9.78 -6.38 -22.05
N GLU A 54 10.18 -5.20 -21.64
CA GLU A 54 10.80 -4.95 -20.33
C GLU A 54 9.79 -5.24 -19.23
N ILE A 55 8.56 -4.73 -19.34
CA ILE A 55 7.47 -5.00 -18.40
C ILE A 55 7.25 -6.51 -18.23
N SER A 56 7.16 -7.26 -19.35
CA SER A 56 6.92 -8.69 -19.29
C SER A 56 8.12 -9.51 -18.78
N LYS A 57 9.33 -8.98 -18.85
CA LYS A 57 10.55 -9.60 -18.33
C LYS A 57 10.75 -9.34 -16.84
N THR A 58 10.42 -8.14 -16.40
CA THR A 58 10.65 -7.67 -15.03
C THR A 58 9.54 -8.12 -14.08
N TYR A 59 8.28 -7.98 -14.50
CA TYR A 59 7.14 -8.27 -13.62
C TYR A 59 6.55 -9.64 -13.86
N ARG A 60 6.18 -10.29 -12.78
CA ARG A 60 5.52 -11.59 -12.84
C ARG A 60 4.02 -11.44 -13.05
N THR A 61 3.44 -12.38 -13.77
CA THR A 61 2.01 -12.38 -14.07
C THR A 61 1.31 -13.45 -13.25
N VAL A 62 0.54 -13.05 -12.24
CA VAL A 62 -0.17 -13.92 -11.29
C VAL A 62 -1.67 -13.85 -11.54
N PRO A 63 -2.41 -14.97 -11.55
CA PRO A 63 -3.87 -14.96 -11.61
C PRO A 63 -4.45 -14.23 -10.38
N PHE A 64 -5.29 -13.21 -10.60
CA PHE A 64 -5.89 -12.43 -9.51
C PHE A 64 -7.29 -12.95 -9.19
N ARG A 65 -7.42 -13.78 -8.13
CA ARG A 65 -8.64 -14.53 -7.81
C ARG A 65 -9.12 -14.34 -6.36
N PRO A 66 -9.50 -13.15 -5.91
CA PRO A 66 -9.86 -12.88 -4.51
C PRO A 66 -10.93 -13.81 -3.94
N ARG A 67 -11.93 -14.19 -4.76
CA ARG A 67 -13.01 -15.08 -4.32
C ARG A 67 -12.54 -16.49 -3.97
N ARG A 68 -11.47 -16.97 -4.60
CA ARG A 68 -10.86 -18.27 -4.30
C ARG A 68 -9.89 -18.16 -3.13
N TRP A 69 -9.09 -17.10 -3.10
CA TRP A 69 -8.17 -16.81 -2.01
C TRP A 69 -8.86 -16.71 -0.65
N ARG A 70 -10.03 -16.04 -0.59
CA ARG A 70 -10.85 -15.95 0.64
C ARG A 70 -11.45 -17.28 1.09
N LYS A 71 -11.36 -18.33 0.26
CA LYS A 71 -11.71 -19.71 0.61
C LYS A 71 -10.46 -20.57 0.94
N GLY A 72 -9.27 -19.98 0.90
CA GLY A 72 -8.01 -20.71 1.05
C GLY A 72 -7.57 -21.50 -0.18
N GLU A 73 -8.18 -21.21 -1.36
CA GLU A 73 -7.88 -21.91 -2.61
C GLU A 73 -6.94 -21.09 -3.48
N ASP A 74 -5.94 -21.74 -4.13
CA ASP A 74 -5.01 -21.13 -5.10
C ASP A 74 -4.31 -19.86 -4.58
N LEU A 75 -3.90 -19.83 -3.32
CA LEU A 75 -3.21 -18.68 -2.73
C LEU A 75 -1.91 -18.39 -3.49
N PRO A 76 -1.57 -17.11 -3.72
CA PRO A 76 -0.29 -16.75 -4.32
C PRO A 76 0.86 -17.10 -3.37
N THR A 77 1.91 -17.69 -3.90
CA THR A 77 3.12 -18.06 -3.15
C THR A 77 4.16 -16.95 -3.12
N GLU A 78 4.08 -16.03 -4.08
CA GLU A 78 5.03 -14.94 -4.21
C GLU A 78 4.49 -13.68 -3.55
N GLN A 79 5.32 -13.05 -2.76
CA GLN A 79 5.04 -11.75 -2.16
C GLN A 79 5.47 -10.64 -3.13
N GLY A 80 4.81 -9.51 -3.08
CA GLY A 80 5.14 -8.39 -3.94
C GLY A 80 4.03 -7.37 -4.09
N LEU A 81 4.29 -6.35 -4.90
CA LEU A 81 3.39 -5.25 -5.16
C LEU A 81 2.66 -5.42 -6.50
N VAL A 82 1.34 -5.29 -6.49
CA VAL A 82 0.53 -5.30 -7.70
C VAL A 82 0.60 -3.93 -8.37
N LEU A 83 1.25 -3.85 -9.53
CA LEU A 83 1.42 -2.61 -10.29
C LEU A 83 0.32 -2.37 -11.32
N GLY A 84 -0.31 -3.43 -11.80
CA GLY A 84 -1.34 -3.32 -12.82
C GLY A 84 -1.99 -4.66 -13.13
N SER A 85 -2.81 -4.67 -14.17
CA SER A 85 -3.49 -5.90 -14.61
C SER A 85 -3.32 -6.15 -16.09
N VAL A 86 -3.19 -7.42 -16.45
CA VAL A 86 -3.20 -7.91 -17.83
C VAL A 86 -4.39 -8.83 -18.00
N GLY A 87 -5.13 -8.66 -19.09
CA GLY A 87 -6.35 -9.41 -19.33
C GLY A 87 -7.58 -8.71 -18.76
N GLY A 88 -8.74 -9.31 -18.92
CA GLY A 88 -10.02 -8.70 -18.53
C GLY A 88 -10.80 -8.14 -19.73
N ARG A 89 -11.97 -7.58 -19.45
CA ARG A 89 -13.01 -7.23 -20.46
C ARG A 89 -12.61 -6.19 -21.51
N ASN A 90 -11.57 -5.41 -21.29
CA ASN A 90 -11.27 -4.23 -22.11
C ASN A 90 -10.18 -4.41 -23.17
N HIS A 91 -9.62 -5.60 -23.31
CA HIS A 91 -8.74 -5.86 -24.44
C HIS A 91 -9.58 -6.02 -25.71
N LYS A 92 -9.70 -4.92 -26.48
CA LYS A 92 -10.35 -4.91 -27.81
C LYS A 92 -9.61 -5.74 -28.85
N SER A 93 -8.50 -6.39 -28.50
CA SER A 93 -7.75 -7.27 -29.36
C SER A 93 -8.19 -8.74 -29.20
N GLU A 94 -8.06 -9.54 -30.19
CA GLU A 94 -8.28 -10.98 -30.38
C GLU A 94 -9.08 -11.80 -29.33
N GLY A 95 -8.91 -11.53 -28.01
CA GLY A 95 -9.65 -12.17 -26.93
C GLY A 95 -11.17 -11.95 -26.96
N GLY A 96 -11.62 -10.81 -27.47
CA GLY A 96 -13.06 -10.52 -27.63
C GLY A 96 -13.73 -11.41 -28.71
N PHE A 97 -13.01 -11.73 -29.76
CA PHE A 97 -13.50 -12.65 -30.82
C PHE A 97 -13.57 -14.08 -30.30
N LEU A 98 -12.53 -14.57 -29.64
CA LEU A 98 -12.48 -15.90 -29.04
C LEU A 98 -13.57 -16.08 -27.97
N LEU A 99 -13.82 -15.06 -27.15
CA LEU A 99 -14.85 -15.10 -26.13
C LEU A 99 -16.26 -15.15 -26.74
N LYS A 100 -16.50 -14.38 -27.83
CA LYS A 100 -17.77 -14.44 -28.57
C LYS A 100 -17.96 -15.81 -29.22
N THR A 101 -16.91 -16.37 -29.80
CA THR A 101 -16.94 -17.69 -30.45
C THR A 101 -17.17 -18.80 -29.41
N SER A 102 -16.50 -18.72 -28.25
CA SER A 102 -16.67 -19.67 -27.16
C SER A 102 -18.07 -19.61 -26.55
N ARG A 103 -18.69 -18.43 -26.44
CA ARG A 103 -20.09 -18.26 -26.01
C ARG A 103 -21.08 -18.85 -26.99
N LYS A 104 -20.92 -18.60 -28.28
CA LYS A 104 -21.75 -19.21 -29.34
C LYS A 104 -21.64 -20.75 -29.30
N LEU A 105 -20.43 -21.28 -29.10
CA LEU A 105 -20.20 -22.70 -28.96
C LEU A 105 -20.86 -23.27 -27.70
N LEU A 106 -20.85 -22.53 -26.59
CA LEU A 106 -21.51 -22.90 -25.35
C LEU A 106 -23.04 -22.97 -25.51
N GLU A 107 -23.64 -22.02 -26.20
CA GLU A 107 -25.07 -22.03 -26.54
C GLU A 107 -25.44 -23.23 -27.44
N LYS A 108 -24.62 -23.51 -28.44
CA LYS A 108 -24.81 -24.69 -29.33
C LYS A 108 -24.69 -25.99 -28.56
N LEU A 109 -23.79 -26.09 -27.59
CA LEU A 109 -23.60 -27.24 -26.74
C LEU A 109 -24.69 -27.38 -25.64
N ARG A 110 -25.45 -26.35 -25.31
CA ARG A 110 -26.59 -26.41 -24.37
C ARG A 110 -27.85 -27.02 -24.95
N ARG A 111 -28.03 -27.05 -26.28
CA ARG A 111 -29.24 -27.64 -26.91
C ARG A 111 -29.32 -29.13 -26.57
N PRO A 112 -30.54 -29.67 -26.26
CA PRO A 112 -30.70 -31.07 -25.92
C PRO A 112 -30.30 -31.99 -27.09
N VAL A 113 -29.68 -33.12 -26.76
CA VAL A 113 -29.29 -34.14 -27.76
C VAL A 113 -29.63 -35.50 -27.19
N GLU A 114 -30.35 -36.30 -27.96
CA GLU A 114 -30.72 -37.64 -27.59
C GLU A 114 -29.55 -38.63 -27.77
N GLY A 115 -29.38 -39.53 -26.78
CA GLY A 115 -28.42 -40.63 -26.80
C GLY A 115 -27.32 -40.58 -25.72
N LYS A 116 -27.24 -41.61 -24.85
CA LYS A 116 -26.35 -41.68 -23.65
C LYS A 116 -24.85 -41.51 -23.96
N ARG A 117 -24.33 -41.97 -25.10
CA ARG A 117 -22.91 -41.77 -25.49
C ARG A 117 -22.59 -40.35 -25.97
N LYS A 118 -23.57 -39.70 -26.62
CA LYS A 118 -23.42 -38.32 -27.10
C LYS A 118 -23.47 -37.33 -25.96
N THR A 119 -24.22 -37.63 -24.89
CA THR A 119 -24.30 -36.77 -23.67
C THR A 119 -22.98 -36.73 -22.90
N LYS A 120 -22.25 -37.86 -22.76
CA LYS A 120 -20.96 -37.90 -22.05
C LYS A 120 -19.84 -37.14 -22.78
N LYS A 121 -19.76 -37.26 -24.12
CA LYS A 121 -18.84 -36.45 -24.95
C LYS A 121 -19.17 -34.96 -24.87
N LYS A 122 -20.45 -34.63 -24.87
CA LYS A 122 -20.95 -33.27 -24.81
C LYS A 122 -20.71 -32.59 -23.44
N SER A 123 -20.89 -33.32 -22.33
CA SER A 123 -20.59 -32.80 -20.99
C SER A 123 -19.10 -32.48 -20.83
N LYS A 124 -18.20 -33.36 -21.37
CA LYS A 124 -16.76 -33.12 -21.38
C LYS A 124 -16.34 -31.94 -22.26
N ALA A 125 -17.01 -31.74 -23.41
CA ALA A 125 -16.80 -30.57 -24.26
C ALA A 125 -17.31 -29.29 -23.59
N LEU A 126 -18.47 -29.35 -22.92
CA LEU A 126 -19.07 -28.24 -22.18
C LEU A 126 -18.17 -27.80 -21.01
N SER A 127 -17.60 -28.76 -20.24
CA SER A 127 -16.67 -28.44 -19.14
C SER A 127 -15.39 -27.78 -19.66
N LYS A 128 -14.84 -28.27 -20.78
CA LYS A 128 -13.65 -27.70 -21.42
C LYS A 128 -13.91 -26.26 -21.91
N VAL A 129 -15.04 -26.01 -22.56
CA VAL A 129 -15.41 -24.66 -23.02
C VAL A 129 -15.69 -23.72 -21.84
N LYS A 130 -16.34 -24.19 -20.77
CA LYS A 130 -16.51 -23.40 -19.54
C LYS A 130 -15.16 -23.02 -18.93
N LYS A 131 -14.22 -23.97 -18.83
CA LYS A 131 -12.88 -23.71 -18.32
C LYS A 131 -12.12 -22.68 -19.17
N MET A 132 -12.17 -22.81 -20.50
CA MET A 132 -11.57 -21.81 -21.41
C MET A 132 -12.20 -20.42 -21.26
N ILE A 133 -13.52 -20.33 -21.07
CA ILE A 133 -14.19 -19.03 -20.83
C ILE A 133 -13.78 -18.45 -19.47
N GLU A 134 -13.60 -19.28 -18.47
CA GLU A 134 -13.14 -18.89 -17.14
C GLU A 134 -11.71 -18.38 -17.17
N GLU A 135 -10.81 -19.12 -17.83
CA GLU A 135 -9.41 -18.73 -18.04
C GLU A 135 -9.26 -17.41 -18.83
N GLN A 136 -10.12 -17.16 -19.83
CA GLN A 136 -10.13 -15.89 -20.57
C GLN A 136 -10.74 -14.72 -19.80
N ARG A 137 -11.48 -14.99 -18.73
CA ARG A 137 -12.03 -13.97 -17.82
C ARG A 137 -11.12 -13.67 -16.65
N ASP A 138 -10.12 -14.49 -16.43
CA ASP A 138 -9.19 -14.30 -15.33
C ASP A 138 -8.38 -13.01 -15.53
N ILE A 139 -8.56 -12.10 -14.59
CA ILE A 139 -7.69 -10.95 -14.44
C ILE A 139 -6.35 -11.49 -13.93
N ARG A 140 -5.27 -11.08 -14.57
CA ARG A 140 -3.93 -11.38 -14.10
C ARG A 140 -3.30 -10.09 -13.58
N ALA A 141 -2.74 -10.15 -12.40
CA ALA A 141 -1.97 -9.06 -11.82
C ALA A 141 -0.53 -9.08 -12.33
N LEU A 142 0.02 -7.92 -12.65
CA LEU A 142 1.44 -7.73 -12.81
C LEU A 142 2.00 -7.43 -11.42
N VAL A 143 2.89 -8.30 -10.94
CA VAL A 143 3.45 -8.25 -9.60
C VAL A 143 4.93 -7.95 -9.69
N ASP A 144 5.37 -6.95 -8.95
CA ASP A 144 6.76 -6.69 -8.65
C ASP A 144 7.12 -7.39 -7.34
N SER A 145 8.03 -8.35 -7.41
CA SER A 145 8.49 -9.12 -6.25
C SER A 145 9.81 -8.62 -5.66
N ASP A 146 10.38 -7.58 -6.25
CA ASP A 146 11.60 -6.97 -5.76
C ASP A 146 11.30 -6.00 -4.60
N ASP A 147 12.32 -5.71 -3.78
CA ASP A 147 12.23 -4.73 -2.70
C ASP A 147 12.38 -3.30 -3.27
N VAL A 148 11.28 -2.77 -3.77
CA VAL A 148 11.25 -1.47 -4.45
C VAL A 148 10.21 -0.54 -3.85
N HIS A 149 10.49 0.77 -3.93
CA HIS A 149 9.53 1.80 -3.61
C HIS A 149 8.63 2.10 -4.82
N CYS A 150 7.33 2.28 -4.57
CA CYS A 150 6.36 2.64 -5.60
C CYS A 150 5.67 3.96 -5.27
N LEU A 151 5.72 4.90 -6.20
CA LEU A 151 4.97 6.17 -6.11
C LEU A 151 3.80 6.16 -7.08
N MET A 152 2.58 6.23 -6.56
CA MET A 152 1.38 6.36 -7.37
C MET A 152 0.89 7.80 -7.42
N ILE A 153 0.89 8.39 -8.60
CA ILE A 153 0.42 9.75 -8.84
C ILE A 153 -0.92 9.71 -9.58
N GLY A 154 -1.88 10.49 -9.12
CA GLY A 154 -3.18 10.60 -9.77
C GLY A 154 -4.05 11.67 -9.12
N ALA A 155 -4.91 12.32 -9.91
CA ALA A 155 -5.87 13.31 -9.42
C ALA A 155 -6.85 12.73 -8.39
N SER A 156 -7.56 13.59 -7.66
CA SER A 156 -8.63 13.13 -6.77
C SER A 156 -9.74 12.46 -7.57
N GLY A 157 -10.34 11.40 -7.03
CA GLY A 157 -11.47 10.70 -7.67
C GLY A 157 -11.12 9.74 -8.81
N VAL A 158 -9.87 9.63 -9.27
CA VAL A 158 -9.48 8.69 -10.35
C VAL A 158 -9.46 7.22 -9.94
N GLY A 159 -9.81 6.90 -8.69
CA GLY A 159 -9.90 5.53 -8.21
C GLY A 159 -8.59 4.93 -7.69
N LYS A 160 -7.63 5.73 -7.21
CA LYS A 160 -6.37 5.23 -6.63
C LYS A 160 -6.60 4.15 -5.56
N THR A 161 -7.56 4.38 -4.68
CA THR A 161 -7.89 3.43 -3.61
C THR A 161 -8.48 2.14 -4.17
N GLU A 162 -9.43 2.22 -5.10
CA GLU A 162 -10.13 1.08 -5.67
C GLU A 162 -9.26 0.23 -6.60
N PHE A 163 -8.46 0.88 -7.46
CA PHE A 163 -7.71 0.17 -8.51
C PHE A 163 -6.28 -0.19 -8.12
N PHE A 164 -5.75 0.42 -7.07
CA PHE A 164 -4.40 0.12 -6.61
C PHE A 164 -4.37 -0.37 -5.17
N LEU A 165 -4.90 0.40 -4.22
CA LEU A 165 -4.70 0.10 -2.80
C LEU A 165 -5.45 -1.17 -2.37
N TYR A 166 -6.75 -1.31 -2.66
CA TYR A 166 -7.49 -2.52 -2.31
C TYR A 166 -6.97 -3.78 -2.99
N PRO A 167 -6.63 -3.80 -4.30
CA PRO A 167 -5.97 -4.94 -4.91
C PRO A 167 -4.65 -5.33 -4.25
N ASN A 168 -3.85 -4.35 -3.82
CA ASN A 168 -2.60 -4.60 -3.11
C ASN A 168 -2.82 -5.16 -1.70
N LEU A 169 -3.79 -4.63 -0.94
CA LEU A 169 -4.15 -5.19 0.36
C LEU A 169 -4.64 -6.64 0.25
N GLU A 170 -5.48 -6.92 -0.76
CA GLU A 170 -5.97 -8.27 -1.03
C GLU A 170 -4.83 -9.23 -1.40
N TYR A 171 -3.91 -8.79 -2.28
CA TYR A 171 -2.77 -9.59 -2.69
C TYR A 171 -1.79 -9.82 -1.53
N ALA A 172 -1.45 -8.78 -0.80
CA ALA A 172 -0.59 -8.86 0.37
C ALA A 172 -1.15 -9.83 1.42
N SER A 173 -2.45 -9.74 1.71
CA SER A 173 -3.11 -10.66 2.64
C SER A 173 -3.11 -12.11 2.12
N ALA A 174 -3.39 -12.31 0.83
CA ALA A 174 -3.43 -13.65 0.23
C ALA A 174 -2.04 -14.28 0.14
N SER A 175 -0.98 -13.51 -0.05
CA SER A 175 0.42 -13.97 -0.12
C SER A 175 1.11 -14.05 1.26
N GLY A 176 0.41 -13.72 2.35
CA GLY A 176 0.97 -13.80 3.71
C GLY A 176 1.94 -12.68 4.07
N MET A 177 1.87 -11.52 3.41
CA MET A 177 2.69 -10.36 3.73
C MET A 177 2.15 -9.60 4.94
N SER A 178 3.01 -9.26 5.89
CA SER A 178 2.66 -8.23 6.90
C SER A 178 2.75 -6.85 6.27
N TYR A 179 1.82 -5.96 6.63
CA TYR A 179 1.80 -4.61 6.08
C TYR A 179 1.30 -3.59 7.10
N LEU A 180 1.75 -2.35 6.93
CA LEU A 180 1.28 -1.17 7.64
C LEU A 180 0.57 -0.25 6.64
N ALA A 181 -0.66 0.15 6.94
CA ALA A 181 -1.43 1.05 6.10
C ALA A 181 -1.77 2.33 6.84
N LEU A 182 -1.45 3.47 6.25
CA LEU A 182 -1.86 4.79 6.75
C LEU A 182 -3.23 5.14 6.17
N ASP A 183 -4.22 5.30 7.06
CA ASP A 183 -5.61 5.53 6.70
C ASP A 183 -6.11 6.88 7.21
N THR A 184 -6.02 7.90 6.38
CA THR A 184 -6.44 9.27 6.75
C THR A 184 -7.96 9.43 6.88
N LYS A 185 -8.76 8.50 6.34
CA LYS A 185 -10.24 8.57 6.31
C LYS A 185 -10.92 7.52 7.16
N GLY A 186 -10.20 6.49 7.61
CA GLY A 186 -10.75 5.33 8.31
C GLY A 186 -11.47 4.33 7.38
N ASP A 187 -11.33 4.50 6.06
CA ASP A 187 -12.00 3.64 5.08
C ASP A 187 -11.32 2.27 4.94
N LEU A 188 -9.99 2.22 5.06
CA LEU A 188 -9.24 0.97 4.91
C LEU A 188 -9.52 0.02 6.08
N ALA A 189 -9.43 0.52 7.30
CA ALA A 189 -9.72 -0.28 8.50
C ALA A 189 -11.16 -0.81 8.47
N ARG A 190 -12.14 0.05 8.12
CA ARG A 190 -13.55 -0.29 8.07
C ARG A 190 -13.88 -1.30 6.96
N ASN A 191 -13.35 -1.08 5.76
CA ASN A 191 -13.73 -1.87 4.58
C ASN A 191 -12.88 -3.14 4.43
N TYR A 192 -11.63 -3.12 4.90
CA TYR A 192 -10.69 -4.22 4.65
C TYR A 192 -10.21 -4.95 5.92
N GLY A 193 -10.20 -4.31 7.08
CA GLY A 193 -9.74 -4.93 8.32
C GLY A 193 -10.45 -6.24 8.65
N ALA A 194 -11.79 -6.26 8.53
CA ALA A 194 -12.58 -7.48 8.75
C ALA A 194 -12.30 -8.57 7.69
N ILE A 195 -11.97 -8.18 6.45
CA ILE A 195 -11.60 -9.13 5.38
C ILE A 195 -10.26 -9.79 5.71
N ALA A 196 -9.25 -9.00 6.07
CA ALA A 196 -7.93 -9.50 6.44
C ALA A 196 -7.99 -10.46 7.63
N SER A 197 -8.72 -10.10 8.67
CA SER A 197 -8.87 -10.95 9.85
C SER A 197 -9.67 -12.22 9.57
N ARG A 198 -10.86 -12.09 8.97
CA ARG A 198 -11.82 -13.19 8.83
C ARG A 198 -11.41 -14.23 7.79
N TYR A 199 -10.86 -13.79 6.65
CA TYR A 199 -10.56 -14.68 5.53
C TYR A 199 -9.11 -15.10 5.46
N TYR A 200 -8.20 -14.30 5.99
CA TYR A 200 -6.75 -14.55 5.90
C TYR A 200 -6.09 -14.77 7.26
N GLY A 201 -6.86 -14.67 8.37
CA GLY A 201 -6.36 -14.94 9.71
C GLY A 201 -5.42 -13.88 10.28
N TYR A 202 -5.42 -12.67 9.74
CA TYR A 202 -4.55 -11.60 10.21
C TYR A 202 -4.98 -11.06 11.57
N LYS A 203 -4.00 -10.81 12.42
CA LYS A 203 -4.19 -9.93 13.58
C LYS A 203 -4.15 -8.49 13.08
N VAL A 204 -5.30 -7.84 13.11
CA VAL A 204 -5.43 -6.45 12.70
C VAL A 204 -5.41 -5.58 13.94
N SER A 205 -4.49 -4.61 13.99
CA SER A 205 -4.44 -3.57 15.02
C SER A 205 -4.69 -2.22 14.38
N VAL A 206 -5.53 -1.40 15.02
CA VAL A 206 -5.91 -0.07 14.52
C VAL A 206 -5.53 0.97 15.55
N ILE A 207 -4.57 1.83 15.21
CA ILE A 207 -4.20 2.99 16.02
C ILE A 207 -4.99 4.19 15.49
N ASP A 208 -6.00 4.60 16.24
CA ASP A 208 -6.88 5.73 15.89
C ASP A 208 -6.53 6.96 16.72
N LEU A 209 -5.77 7.87 16.10
CA LEU A 209 -5.36 9.12 16.73
C LEU A 209 -6.50 10.14 16.86
N ARG A 210 -7.61 9.96 16.14
CA ARG A 210 -8.80 10.81 16.24
C ARG A 210 -9.71 10.39 17.38
N ASN A 211 -9.74 9.10 17.68
CA ASN A 211 -10.55 8.54 18.74
C ASN A 211 -9.72 7.58 19.61
N PRO A 212 -8.83 8.12 20.45
CA PRO A 212 -7.91 7.32 21.26
C PRO A 212 -8.60 6.31 22.18
N THR A 213 -9.85 6.57 22.56
CA THR A 213 -10.64 5.65 23.44
C THR A 213 -11.10 4.38 22.71
N ARG A 214 -11.07 4.35 21.39
CA ARG A 214 -11.40 3.20 20.54
C ARG A 214 -10.18 2.64 19.82
N SER A 215 -9.02 3.22 20.05
CA SER A 215 -7.76 2.80 19.48
C SER A 215 -7.20 1.57 20.20
N ASP A 216 -6.54 0.70 19.45
CA ASP A 216 -5.65 -0.27 20.07
C ASP A 216 -4.50 0.45 20.77
N GLY A 217 -4.07 -0.08 21.92
CA GLY A 217 -2.92 0.47 22.63
C GLY A 217 -1.60 0.05 21.98
N PHE A 218 -0.66 0.96 21.98
CA PHE A 218 0.71 0.68 21.56
C PHE A 218 1.70 1.16 22.63
N ASN A 219 2.47 0.24 23.20
CA ASN A 219 3.51 0.58 24.15
C ASN A 219 4.85 0.78 23.41
N PHE A 220 5.31 2.02 23.31
CA PHE A 220 6.58 2.39 22.67
C PHE A 220 7.81 1.75 23.34
N LEU A 221 7.71 1.31 24.59
CA LEU A 221 8.80 0.68 25.32
C LEU A 221 8.89 -0.84 25.09
N THR A 222 7.95 -1.46 24.37
CA THR A 222 7.85 -2.93 24.22
C THR A 222 9.16 -3.55 23.76
N LEU A 223 9.78 -2.99 22.71
CA LEU A 223 11.00 -3.56 22.14
C LEU A 223 12.21 -3.41 23.08
N MET A 224 12.35 -2.27 23.71
CA MET A 224 13.35 -2.04 24.74
C MET A 224 13.16 -2.97 25.93
N ASN A 225 11.94 -3.08 26.45
CA ASN A 225 11.58 -3.97 27.57
C ASN A 225 11.92 -5.43 27.24
N HIS A 226 11.60 -5.88 26.03
CA HIS A 226 11.92 -7.24 25.57
C HIS A 226 13.44 -7.54 25.65
N TYR A 227 14.28 -6.65 25.14
CA TYR A 227 15.72 -6.84 25.20
C TYR A 227 16.27 -6.70 26.61
N MET A 228 15.69 -5.86 27.46
CA MET A 228 16.06 -5.77 28.87
C MET A 228 15.71 -7.05 29.63
N ASP A 229 14.55 -7.66 29.34
CA ASP A 229 14.16 -8.93 29.94
C ASP A 229 15.10 -10.07 29.54
N ILE A 230 15.58 -10.10 28.30
CA ILE A 230 16.62 -11.04 27.85
C ILE A 230 17.93 -10.80 28.62
N ALA A 231 18.36 -9.55 28.73
CA ALA A 231 19.59 -9.19 29.43
C ALA A 231 19.50 -9.50 30.94
N ARG A 232 18.31 -9.39 31.53
CA ARG A 232 18.08 -9.74 32.94
C ARG A 232 18.10 -11.26 33.16
N ALA A 233 17.55 -12.03 32.22
CA ALA A 233 17.58 -13.50 32.28
C ALA A 233 19.00 -14.05 32.09
N ASP A 234 19.82 -13.39 31.30
CA ASP A 234 21.24 -13.72 31.08
C ASP A 234 22.11 -12.46 31.16
N PRO A 235 22.65 -12.12 32.33
CA PRO A 235 23.50 -10.95 32.53
C PRO A 235 24.79 -10.94 31.68
N SER A 236 25.20 -12.09 31.16
CA SER A 236 26.38 -12.19 30.27
C SER A 236 26.06 -11.74 28.84
N ASN A 237 24.78 -11.62 28.47
CA ASN A 237 24.31 -11.20 27.17
C ASN A 237 24.38 -9.68 26.99
N LEU A 238 25.60 -9.16 26.84
CA LEU A 238 25.85 -7.73 26.64
C LEU A 238 25.21 -7.22 25.35
N ALA A 239 25.01 -8.08 24.35
CA ALA A 239 24.37 -7.70 23.10
C ALA A 239 22.88 -7.35 23.30
N ALA A 240 22.17 -8.07 24.15
CA ALA A 240 20.78 -7.74 24.50
C ALA A 240 20.71 -6.41 25.26
N ARG A 241 21.60 -6.18 26.21
CA ARG A 241 21.68 -4.90 26.95
C ARG A 241 21.94 -3.72 26.03
N ALA A 242 22.94 -3.84 25.13
CA ALA A 242 23.25 -2.81 24.15
C ALA A 242 22.05 -2.51 23.21
N LYS A 243 21.26 -3.54 22.85
CA LYS A 243 20.02 -3.33 22.06
C LYS A 243 18.95 -2.59 22.87
N ALA A 244 18.77 -2.91 24.15
CA ALA A 244 17.82 -2.19 25.02
C ALA A 244 18.21 -0.69 25.10
N GLU A 245 19.48 -0.39 25.35
CA GLU A 245 20.00 0.98 25.37
C GLU A 245 19.80 1.70 24.02
N LYS A 246 20.10 1.02 22.91
CA LYS A 246 19.85 1.56 21.56
C LYS A 246 18.41 1.97 21.35
N TYR A 247 17.45 1.10 21.71
CA TYR A 247 16.02 1.41 21.52
C TYR A 247 15.52 2.48 22.48
N ALA A 248 16.04 2.53 23.71
CA ALA A 248 15.78 3.62 24.64
C ALA A 248 16.23 4.98 24.08
N LYS A 249 17.45 5.03 23.53
CA LYS A 249 18.02 6.22 22.89
C LYS A 249 17.23 6.67 21.67
N ILE A 250 16.85 5.72 20.79
CA ILE A 250 16.03 6.02 19.61
C ILE A 250 14.71 6.63 20.04
N LEU A 251 14.04 6.06 21.04
CA LEU A 251 12.78 6.57 21.54
C LEU A 251 12.93 7.98 22.12
N ALA A 252 13.90 8.17 23.04
CA ALA A 252 14.15 9.46 23.69
C ALA A 252 14.44 10.54 22.64
N LYS A 253 15.31 10.23 21.67
CA LYS A 253 15.62 11.14 20.56
C LYS A 253 14.38 11.48 19.74
N THR A 254 13.56 10.50 19.40
CA THR A 254 12.33 10.73 18.59
C THR A 254 11.32 11.61 19.33
N ILE A 255 11.25 11.54 20.67
CA ILE A 255 10.33 12.35 21.47
C ILE A 255 10.89 13.77 21.67
N ILE A 256 12.18 13.90 21.97
CA ILE A 256 12.78 15.19 22.31
C ILE A 256 13.18 15.97 21.05
N ASN A 257 13.64 15.28 20.01
CA ASN A 257 14.10 15.88 18.76
C ASN A 257 13.53 15.13 17.56
N PRO A 258 12.22 15.29 17.26
CA PRO A 258 11.55 14.56 16.19
C PRO A 258 12.09 14.89 14.79
N ASP A 259 12.58 16.11 14.58
CA ASP A 259 13.08 16.56 13.27
C ASP A 259 14.54 16.13 13.00
N GLY A 260 15.23 15.64 14.04
CA GLY A 260 16.56 15.05 13.91
C GLY A 260 17.69 16.06 13.64
N ASP A 261 17.38 17.34 13.51
CA ASP A 261 18.37 18.39 13.20
C ASP A 261 18.71 19.21 14.47
N ALA A 262 19.80 18.79 15.12
CA ALA A 262 20.31 19.49 16.31
C ALA A 262 20.75 20.94 16.00
N SER A 263 21.03 21.29 14.74
CA SER A 263 21.44 22.64 14.35
C SER A 263 20.35 23.67 14.53
N GLN A 264 19.08 23.27 14.58
CA GLN A 264 17.94 24.15 14.80
C GLN A 264 17.86 24.70 16.24
N TYR A 265 18.55 24.06 17.19
CA TYR A 265 18.44 24.43 18.61
C TYR A 265 19.49 25.47 19.07
N GLY A 266 20.51 25.76 18.23
CA GLY A 266 21.53 26.76 18.55
C GLY A 266 22.10 26.62 19.95
N ASP A 267 22.10 27.69 20.74
CA ASP A 267 22.59 27.74 22.13
C ASP A 267 21.80 26.84 23.10
N ASN A 268 20.60 26.40 22.72
CA ASN A 268 19.77 25.51 23.52
C ASN A 268 20.05 24.01 23.33
N ALA A 269 20.98 23.62 22.44
CA ALA A 269 21.29 22.22 22.14
C ALA A 269 21.60 21.42 23.40
N PHE A 270 22.33 22.02 24.36
CA PHE A 270 22.66 21.39 25.64
C PHE A 270 21.43 20.94 26.44
N PHE A 271 20.35 21.71 26.44
CA PHE A 271 19.12 21.35 27.17
C PHE A 271 18.40 20.19 26.52
N TYR A 272 18.38 20.12 25.18
CA TYR A 272 17.76 19.00 24.43
C TYR A 272 18.56 17.71 24.62
N ASP A 273 19.89 17.77 24.53
CA ASP A 273 20.76 16.62 24.77
C ASP A 273 20.63 16.09 26.22
N SER A 274 20.56 17.01 27.20
CA SER A 274 20.35 16.67 28.60
C SER A 274 18.99 16.01 28.84
N ALA A 275 17.93 16.51 28.16
CA ALA A 275 16.59 15.94 28.24
C ALA A 275 16.53 14.54 27.60
N GLU A 276 17.21 14.35 26.44
CA GLU A 276 17.34 13.03 25.79
C GLU A 276 18.06 12.05 26.72
N GLY A 277 19.18 12.47 27.31
CA GLY A 277 19.92 11.67 28.29
C GLY A 277 19.09 11.26 29.48
N LEU A 278 18.37 12.22 30.09
CA LEU A 278 17.49 11.99 31.22
C LEU A 278 16.35 11.01 30.87
N LEU A 279 15.64 11.22 29.77
CA LEU A 279 14.55 10.35 29.34
C LEU A 279 15.08 8.92 29.07
N THR A 280 16.22 8.81 28.40
CA THR A 280 16.91 7.52 28.18
C THR A 280 17.18 6.80 29.49
N ALA A 281 17.76 7.49 30.48
CA ALA A 281 18.07 6.92 31.78
C ALA A 281 16.80 6.46 32.53
N ILE A 282 15.74 7.25 32.49
CA ILE A 282 14.49 6.96 33.18
C ILE A 282 13.78 5.75 32.57
N VAL A 283 13.72 5.63 31.24
CA VAL A 283 13.07 4.47 30.60
C VAL A 283 13.87 3.20 30.83
N LEU A 284 15.21 3.26 30.85
CA LEU A 284 16.08 2.13 31.20
C LEU A 284 15.93 1.73 32.66
N LEU A 285 15.87 2.70 33.58
CA LEU A 285 15.64 2.45 34.99
C LEU A 285 14.30 1.73 35.20
N LEU A 286 13.24 2.20 34.53
CA LEU A 286 11.93 1.58 34.58
C LEU A 286 11.97 0.14 34.04
N ALA A 287 12.69 -0.08 32.94
CA ALA A 287 12.81 -1.41 32.33
C ALA A 287 13.58 -2.38 33.22
N GLU A 288 14.62 -1.93 33.90
CA GLU A 288 15.45 -2.74 34.80
C GLU A 288 14.73 -3.10 36.09
N PHE A 289 14.10 -2.12 36.76
CA PHE A 289 13.63 -2.25 38.14
C PHE A 289 12.13 -2.51 38.29
N ALA A 290 11.35 -2.40 37.19
CA ALA A 290 9.92 -2.67 37.21
C ALA A 290 9.52 -3.84 36.30
N PRO A 291 10.13 -5.05 36.44
CA PRO A 291 9.74 -6.18 35.61
C PRO A 291 8.28 -6.53 35.80
N PRO A 292 7.61 -7.07 34.78
CA PRO A 292 6.23 -7.51 34.91
C PRO A 292 6.13 -8.63 35.95
N LYS A 293 5.06 -8.63 36.72
CA LYS A 293 4.72 -9.72 37.63
C LYS A 293 3.60 -10.52 36.99
N ASP A 294 3.59 -11.83 37.27
CA ASP A 294 2.57 -12.74 36.74
C ASP A 294 1.17 -12.26 37.14
N GLY A 295 0.30 -12.10 36.15
CA GLY A 295 -1.08 -11.63 36.30
C GLY A 295 -1.25 -10.12 36.49
N GLU A 296 -0.19 -9.34 36.52
CA GLU A 296 -0.28 -7.88 36.53
C GLU A 296 -0.12 -7.28 35.13
N PRO A 297 -0.81 -6.16 34.84
CA PRO A 297 -0.60 -5.44 33.57
C PRO A 297 0.84 -4.88 33.46
N GLU A 298 1.35 -4.78 32.25
CA GLU A 298 2.66 -4.19 31.98
C GLU A 298 2.71 -2.72 32.49
N LYS A 299 3.64 -2.44 33.40
CA LYS A 299 3.81 -1.12 34.03
C LYS A 299 4.91 -0.29 33.35
N ARG A 300 5.74 -0.91 32.52
CA ARG A 300 6.86 -0.26 31.82
C ARG A 300 6.34 0.37 30.54
N HIS A 301 5.73 1.54 30.64
CA HIS A 301 5.20 2.34 29.54
C HIS A 301 5.49 3.82 29.76
N ILE A 302 5.34 4.62 28.70
CA ILE A 302 5.74 6.03 28.69
C ILE A 302 5.05 6.85 29.81
N VAL A 303 3.79 6.55 30.14
CA VAL A 303 3.07 7.24 31.23
C VAL A 303 3.76 6.98 32.58
N SER A 304 4.26 5.77 32.83
CA SER A 304 5.01 5.47 34.06
C SER A 304 6.34 6.20 34.10
N ALA A 305 7.02 6.36 32.95
CA ALA A 305 8.23 7.16 32.86
C ALA A 305 7.97 8.63 33.23
N PHE A 306 6.89 9.23 32.70
CA PHE A 306 6.50 10.60 33.08
C PHE A 306 6.13 10.75 34.56
N LYS A 307 5.40 9.79 35.12
CA LYS A 307 5.09 9.78 36.57
C LYS A 307 6.36 9.72 37.41
N LEU A 308 7.31 8.87 37.03
CA LEU A 308 8.59 8.77 37.72
C LEU A 308 9.36 10.10 37.68
N VAL A 309 9.36 10.80 36.53
CA VAL A 309 9.95 12.14 36.43
C VAL A 309 9.28 13.12 37.38
N GLN A 310 7.94 13.13 37.41
CA GLN A 310 7.19 14.03 38.31
C GLN A 310 7.49 13.74 39.79
N ASP A 311 7.57 12.47 40.17
CA ASP A 311 7.87 12.05 41.53
C ASP A 311 9.31 12.43 41.94
N LEU A 312 10.27 12.33 41.03
CA LEU A 312 11.67 12.73 41.25
C LEU A 312 11.84 14.26 41.38
N LEU A 313 10.99 15.03 40.70
CA LEU A 313 11.01 16.49 40.74
C LEU A 313 10.14 17.06 41.90
N ALA A 314 9.30 16.24 42.49
CA ALA A 314 8.50 16.67 43.63
C ALA A 314 9.40 16.93 44.83
N VAL A 315 9.44 18.17 45.30
CA VAL A 315 10.14 18.56 46.53
C VAL A 315 9.53 17.78 47.67
N PRO A 316 10.30 17.04 48.47
CA PRO A 316 9.78 16.32 49.63
C PRO A 316 9.10 17.38 50.53
N LYS A 317 7.79 17.23 50.74
CA LYS A 317 7.13 17.98 51.82
C LYS A 317 7.85 17.60 53.11
N SER A 318 8.59 18.54 53.70
CA SER A 318 9.21 18.34 55.02
C SER A 318 8.10 17.87 55.95
N ARG A 319 8.20 16.65 56.46
CA ARG A 319 7.40 16.22 57.59
C ARG A 319 7.78 17.18 58.71
N GLY A 320 6.90 18.17 58.95
CA GLY A 320 7.03 18.99 60.14
C GLY A 320 7.13 18.10 61.36
N LYS A 321 8.16 18.35 62.15
CA LYS A 321 8.27 17.81 63.50
C LYS A 321 7.13 18.33 64.35
#